data_8c7688e3bf54725cdcc9b1c21653afc7
#
_entry.id   8c7688e3bf54725cdcc9b1c21653afc7
#
_cell.length_a   1.000
_cell.length_b   1.000
_cell.length_c   1.000
_cell.angle_alpha   90.00
_cell.angle_beta   90.00
_cell.angle_gamma   90.00
#
_symmetry.space_group_name_H-M   'P 1'
#
loop_
_entity.id
_entity.type
_entity.pdbx_description
1 polymer ?
#
loop_
_entity_poly.entity_id
_entity_poly.type
_entity_poly.pdbx_seq_one_letter_code
_entity_poly.pdbx_strand_id
1 'polypeptide(L)'
;MKAVGKKYQMHNRHHLLHALCGFYNSEFEEADIVVVDGMGNYMDEDYHECATRWNIKRPCEVKLLEQQGTVRYDSARLWNLIHHGSWPMGIGMAYASIAQYLGFGSLGSGKVMGLAPYGKEDENIKPFVLDNGMVNSKLFYRTEDGANFIPYDYLPEKWDYRVWDNNTQKIANLTYRLQKDFE
;
A
#
# COMPACT_ATOMS: atom_id res chain seq x y z
N MET A 1 -1.44 -38.35 20.04
CA MET A 1 -0.26 -37.64 19.50
C MET A 1 -0.20 -36.27 20.12
N LYS A 2 0.81 -35.98 20.97
CA LYS A 2 1.05 -34.62 21.46
C LYS A 2 1.83 -33.89 20.39
N ALA A 3 1.23 -32.88 19.77
CA ALA A 3 1.93 -31.99 18.86
C ALA A 3 3.00 -31.24 19.67
N VAL A 4 4.26 -31.58 19.47
CA VAL A 4 5.40 -30.82 19.99
C VAL A 4 5.56 -29.60 19.10
N GLY A 5 4.68 -28.61 19.26
CA GLY A 5 4.81 -27.36 18.59
C GLY A 5 5.89 -26.50 19.24
N LYS A 6 7.08 -26.41 18.65
CA LYS A 6 7.92 -25.25 18.90
C LYS A 6 7.09 -24.01 18.49
N LYS A 7 6.78 -23.14 19.45
CA LYS A 7 6.20 -21.83 19.16
C LYS A 7 7.26 -21.00 18.40
N TYR A 8 7.17 -20.97 17.10
CA TYR A 8 7.91 -20.00 16.32
C TYR A 8 7.25 -18.66 16.51
N GLN A 9 8.01 -17.66 16.90
CA GLN A 9 7.53 -16.27 16.91
C GLN A 9 7.44 -15.81 15.44
N MET A 10 6.25 -15.89 14.88
CA MET A 10 5.99 -15.62 13.46
C MET A 10 5.79 -14.12 13.17
N HIS A 11 5.66 -13.28 14.18
CA HIS A 11 5.39 -11.85 14.05
C HIS A 11 6.50 -11.05 13.33
N ASN A 12 7.71 -11.63 13.19
CA ASN A 12 8.81 -11.01 12.44
C ASN A 12 9.03 -11.66 11.06
N ARG A 13 8.01 -12.27 10.45
CA ARG A 13 8.12 -12.98 9.17
C ARG A 13 6.88 -12.81 8.29
N HIS A 14 6.24 -11.65 8.35
CA HIS A 14 4.97 -11.39 7.69
C HIS A 14 5.04 -11.65 6.18
N HIS A 15 5.92 -10.96 5.48
CA HIS A 15 6.08 -11.15 4.03
C HIS A 15 6.61 -12.56 3.66
N LEU A 16 7.47 -13.14 4.48
CA LEU A 16 7.91 -14.51 4.25
C LEU A 16 6.73 -15.51 4.33
N LEU A 17 5.80 -15.29 5.26
CA LEU A 17 4.61 -16.15 5.37
C LEU A 17 3.70 -16.01 4.16
N HIS A 18 3.49 -14.79 3.66
CA HIS A 18 2.76 -14.57 2.42
C HIS A 18 3.43 -15.28 1.23
N ALA A 19 4.75 -15.13 1.08
CA ALA A 19 5.51 -15.78 0.03
C ALA A 19 5.42 -17.32 0.09
N LEU A 20 5.60 -17.89 1.27
CA LEU A 20 5.50 -19.35 1.48
C LEU A 20 4.06 -19.83 1.19
N CYS A 21 3.06 -19.11 1.67
CA CYS A 21 1.66 -19.46 1.43
C CYS A 21 1.35 -19.46 -0.07
N GLY A 22 1.74 -18.41 -0.79
CA GLY A 22 1.56 -18.33 -2.24
C GLY A 22 2.28 -19.45 -2.98
N PHE A 23 3.55 -19.69 -2.65
CA PHE A 23 4.36 -20.73 -3.31
C PHE A 23 3.84 -22.15 -3.09
N TYR A 24 3.58 -22.53 -1.82
CA TYR A 24 3.16 -23.91 -1.52
C TYR A 24 1.73 -24.22 -1.93
N ASN A 25 0.90 -23.21 -2.21
CA ASN A 25 -0.40 -23.40 -2.85
C ASN A 25 -0.33 -23.37 -4.40
N SER A 26 0.85 -23.13 -4.98
CA SER A 26 1.09 -23.22 -6.42
C SER A 26 1.66 -24.60 -6.79
N GLU A 27 1.71 -24.89 -8.10
CA GLU A 27 2.30 -26.11 -8.65
C GLU A 27 3.79 -25.94 -9.03
N PHE A 28 4.39 -24.76 -8.76
CA PHE A 28 5.77 -24.48 -9.15
C PHE A 28 6.77 -25.26 -8.29
N GLU A 29 7.81 -25.79 -8.92
CA GLU A 29 8.96 -26.38 -8.24
C GLU A 29 9.96 -25.30 -7.76
N GLU A 30 10.04 -24.19 -8.51
CA GLU A 30 10.84 -23.02 -8.18
C GLU A 30 10.15 -21.78 -8.74
N ALA A 31 10.09 -20.68 -7.99
CA ALA A 31 9.53 -19.42 -8.44
C ALA A 31 10.11 -18.22 -7.69
N ASP A 32 10.12 -17.08 -8.37
CA ASP A 32 10.24 -15.78 -7.73
C ASP A 32 8.85 -15.31 -7.30
N ILE A 33 8.72 -14.95 -6.03
CA ILE A 33 7.47 -14.50 -5.42
C ILE A 33 7.62 -13.05 -5.02
N VAL A 34 6.70 -12.21 -5.50
CA VAL A 34 6.58 -10.81 -5.08
C VAL A 34 5.47 -10.70 -4.07
N VAL A 35 5.77 -10.11 -2.92
CA VAL A 35 4.79 -9.76 -1.89
C VAL A 35 4.70 -8.25 -1.83
N VAL A 36 3.49 -7.71 -1.96
CA VAL A 36 3.19 -6.28 -1.83
C VAL A 36 2.10 -6.13 -0.78
N ASP A 37 2.38 -5.36 0.25
CA ASP A 37 1.47 -5.19 1.38
C ASP A 37 1.47 -3.73 1.87
N GLY A 38 0.50 -3.39 2.72
CA GLY A 38 0.41 -2.08 3.33
C GLY A 38 1.51 -1.83 4.35
N MET A 39 1.69 -2.80 5.25
CA MET A 39 2.72 -2.80 6.30
C MET A 39 3.08 -4.23 6.68
N GLY A 40 4.30 -4.63 6.39
CA GLY A 40 4.90 -5.86 6.88
C GLY A 40 5.64 -5.67 8.22
N ASN A 41 6.71 -6.40 8.40
CA ASN A 41 7.53 -6.29 9.62
C ASN A 41 8.27 -4.96 9.72
N TYR A 42 8.66 -4.62 10.93
CA TYR A 42 9.65 -3.58 11.13
C TYR A 42 10.99 -4.00 10.49
N MET A 43 11.53 -3.12 9.66
CA MET A 43 12.89 -3.25 9.14
C MET A 43 13.89 -2.62 10.11
N ASP A 44 13.48 -1.47 10.69
CA ASP A 44 14.18 -0.72 11.73
C ASP A 44 13.19 0.18 12.51
N GLU A 45 13.69 1.19 13.22
CA GLU A 45 12.87 2.11 14.00
C GLU A 45 11.96 3.00 13.15
N ASP A 46 12.33 3.23 11.88
CA ASP A 46 11.67 4.19 10.99
C ASP A 46 10.88 3.53 9.85
N TYR A 47 11.15 2.26 9.52
CA TYR A 47 10.63 1.63 8.32
C TYR A 47 9.92 0.30 8.59
N HIS A 48 8.83 0.08 7.83
CA HIS A 48 8.18 -1.22 7.67
C HIS A 48 8.46 -1.78 6.28
N GLU A 49 8.47 -3.10 6.14
CA GLU A 49 8.38 -3.75 4.84
C GLU A 49 7.09 -3.31 4.11
N CYS A 50 7.19 -3.01 2.82
CA CYS A 50 6.03 -2.76 1.96
C CYS A 50 6.03 -3.61 0.70
N ALA A 51 7.21 -4.04 0.24
CA ALA A 51 7.35 -5.00 -0.84
C ALA A 51 8.60 -5.86 -0.63
N THR A 52 8.51 -7.13 -1.00
CA THR A 52 9.64 -8.07 -0.97
C THR A 52 9.59 -9.00 -2.16
N ARG A 53 10.76 -9.41 -2.65
CA ARG A 53 10.91 -10.49 -3.64
C ARG A 53 11.71 -11.62 -3.07
N TRP A 54 11.15 -12.81 -3.16
CA TRP A 54 11.71 -14.06 -2.65
C TRP A 54 11.90 -15.05 -3.80
N ASN A 55 13.02 -15.76 -3.85
CA ASN A 55 13.11 -16.99 -4.63
C ASN A 55 12.87 -18.17 -3.69
N ILE A 56 11.94 -19.03 -4.06
CA ILE A 56 11.58 -20.23 -3.28
C ILE A 56 11.63 -21.44 -4.20
N LYS A 57 12.29 -22.52 -3.71
CA LYS A 57 12.42 -23.78 -4.39
C LYS A 57 12.07 -24.93 -3.46
N ARG A 58 11.33 -25.91 -3.99
CA ARG A 58 11.02 -27.14 -3.25
C ARG A 58 12.30 -27.96 -2.96
N PRO A 59 12.40 -28.66 -1.79
CA PRO A 59 11.34 -28.76 -0.80
C PRO A 59 11.24 -27.53 0.15
N CYS A 60 12.31 -26.76 0.37
CA CYS A 60 12.29 -25.64 1.32
C CYS A 60 13.51 -24.69 1.23
N GLU A 61 14.06 -24.49 0.04
CA GLU A 61 15.07 -23.45 -0.17
C GLU A 61 14.37 -22.10 -0.29
N VAL A 62 14.76 -21.12 0.53
CA VAL A 62 14.14 -19.78 0.57
C VAL A 62 15.22 -18.72 0.61
N LYS A 63 15.16 -17.79 -0.35
CA LYS A 63 16.11 -16.69 -0.46
C LYS A 63 15.38 -15.37 -0.65
N LEU A 64 15.64 -14.39 0.22
CA LEU A 64 15.22 -13.00 0.01
C LEU A 64 16.11 -12.40 -1.07
N LEU A 65 15.52 -11.87 -2.12
CA LEU A 65 16.21 -11.20 -3.23
C LEU A 65 16.17 -9.69 -3.09
N GLU A 66 15.00 -9.13 -2.76
CA GLU A 66 14.79 -7.69 -2.64
C GLU A 66 13.85 -7.39 -1.48
N GLN A 67 14.04 -6.24 -0.85
CA GLN A 67 13.20 -5.73 0.22
C GLN A 67 13.08 -4.22 0.11
N GLN A 68 11.86 -3.72 0.14
CA GLN A 68 11.55 -2.29 0.13
C GLN A 68 10.79 -1.93 1.39
N GLY A 69 11.10 -0.76 1.94
CA GLY A 69 10.45 -0.22 3.12
C GLY A 69 9.58 0.99 2.82
N THR A 70 8.50 1.13 3.58
CA THR A 70 7.73 2.37 3.71
C THR A 70 8.00 3.00 5.06
N VAL A 71 8.00 4.33 5.13
CA VAL A 71 8.23 5.03 6.39
C VAL A 71 7.05 4.81 7.33
N ARG A 72 7.35 4.55 8.59
CA ARG A 72 6.33 4.42 9.63
C ARG A 72 5.58 5.75 9.82
N TYR A 73 4.26 5.66 9.91
CA TYR A 73 3.39 6.84 10.10
C TYR A 73 3.60 7.55 11.47
N ASP A 74 4.14 6.84 12.47
CA ASP A 74 4.45 7.35 13.81
C ASP A 74 5.91 7.76 13.98
N SER A 75 6.75 7.64 12.92
CA SER A 75 8.15 8.02 12.95
C SER A 75 8.31 9.54 12.99
N ALA A 76 9.15 10.03 13.91
CA ALA A 76 9.55 11.44 13.93
C ALA A 76 10.28 11.86 12.63
N ARG A 77 10.91 10.91 11.94
CA ARG A 77 11.57 11.12 10.65
C ARG A 77 10.57 11.42 9.53
N LEU A 78 9.38 10.82 9.58
CA LEU A 78 8.32 11.11 8.62
C LEU A 78 7.94 12.60 8.65
N TRP A 79 7.88 13.21 9.83
CA TRP A 79 7.60 14.64 9.96
C TRP A 79 8.60 15.50 9.19
N ASN A 80 9.89 15.18 9.29
CA ASN A 80 10.94 15.89 8.56
C ASN A 80 10.88 15.63 7.05
N LEU A 81 10.56 14.41 6.60
CA LEU A 81 10.51 14.04 5.20
C LEU A 81 9.31 14.67 4.46
N ILE A 82 8.15 14.77 5.12
CA ILE A 82 6.95 15.42 4.56
C ILE A 82 7.23 16.89 4.24
N HIS A 83 7.97 17.58 5.08
CA HIS A 83 8.33 18.99 4.87
C HIS A 83 9.41 19.19 3.81
N HIS A 84 10.18 18.17 3.44
CA HIS A 84 11.33 18.27 2.53
C HIS A 84 11.18 17.52 1.19
N GLY A 85 10.01 17.00 0.85
CA GLY A 85 9.69 16.76 -0.55
C GLY A 85 9.38 15.36 -1.00
N SER A 86 9.97 14.28 -0.56
CA SER A 86 9.57 12.92 -0.95
C SER A 86 10.04 11.89 0.08
N TRP A 87 9.21 10.91 0.32
CA TRP A 87 9.47 9.85 1.28
C TRP A 87 9.05 8.49 0.71
N PRO A 88 9.73 7.40 1.06
CA PRO A 88 9.34 6.07 0.61
C PRO A 88 7.93 5.73 1.06
N MET A 89 7.06 5.44 0.10
CA MET A 89 5.68 5.07 0.31
C MET A 89 5.36 3.81 -0.48
N GLY A 90 4.80 2.81 0.19
CA GLY A 90 4.34 1.59 -0.47
C GLY A 90 2.94 1.78 -1.09
N ILE A 91 2.64 0.96 -2.10
CA ILE A 91 1.34 0.94 -2.79
C ILE A 91 0.19 0.73 -1.80
N GLY A 92 0.31 -0.23 -0.89
CA GLY A 92 -0.71 -0.52 0.11
C GLY A 92 -0.98 0.66 1.05
N MET A 93 0.07 1.42 1.41
CA MET A 93 -0.07 2.65 2.18
C MET A 93 -0.79 3.75 1.40
N ALA A 94 -0.51 3.87 0.09
CA ALA A 94 -1.22 4.82 -0.78
C ALA A 94 -2.72 4.51 -0.81
N TYR A 95 -3.10 3.24 -1.01
CA TYR A 95 -4.51 2.81 -0.97
C TYR A 95 -5.15 3.05 0.40
N ALA A 96 -4.47 2.72 1.49
CA ALA A 96 -4.97 2.94 2.84
C ALA A 96 -5.19 4.44 3.13
N SER A 97 -4.28 5.29 2.68
CA SER A 97 -4.41 6.76 2.82
C SER A 97 -5.61 7.30 2.07
N ILE A 98 -5.84 6.86 0.84
CA ILE A 98 -7.01 7.26 0.06
C ILE A 98 -8.29 6.70 0.67
N ALA A 99 -8.30 5.45 1.12
CA ALA A 99 -9.46 4.87 1.79
C ALA A 99 -9.82 5.65 3.06
N GLN A 100 -8.83 6.02 3.86
CA GLN A 100 -9.02 6.85 5.04
C GLN A 100 -9.59 8.22 4.68
N TYR A 101 -9.01 8.88 3.69
CA TYR A 101 -9.45 10.18 3.20
C TYR A 101 -10.91 10.16 2.71
N LEU A 102 -11.31 9.10 1.99
CA LEU A 102 -12.68 8.92 1.50
C LEU A 102 -13.66 8.46 2.61
N GLY A 103 -13.22 8.36 3.86
CA GLY A 103 -14.08 7.95 4.98
C GLY A 103 -14.38 6.44 5.03
N PHE A 104 -13.68 5.63 4.24
CA PHE A 104 -13.85 4.17 4.24
C PHE A 104 -13.04 3.48 5.36
N GLY A 105 -12.19 4.25 6.06
CA GLY A 105 -11.23 3.74 7.04
C GLY A 105 -9.99 3.11 6.40
N SER A 106 -8.91 2.96 7.17
CA SER A 106 -7.61 2.47 6.67
C SER A 106 -7.64 1.08 6.04
N LEU A 107 -8.61 0.24 6.42
CA LEU A 107 -8.83 -1.09 5.85
C LEU A 107 -9.79 -1.08 4.65
N GLY A 108 -10.22 0.09 4.20
CA GLY A 108 -11.20 0.26 3.13
C GLY A 108 -10.65 0.19 1.71
N SER A 109 -9.42 -0.27 1.48
CA SER A 109 -8.76 -0.32 0.16
C SER A 109 -9.60 -1.05 -0.90
N GLY A 110 -10.29 -2.13 -0.52
CA GLY A 110 -11.21 -2.83 -1.42
C GLY A 110 -12.39 -1.96 -1.90
N LYS A 111 -12.86 -1.01 -1.11
CA LYS A 111 -13.90 -0.05 -1.54
C LYS A 111 -13.35 0.97 -2.53
N VAL A 112 -12.09 1.40 -2.34
CA VAL A 112 -11.38 2.26 -3.29
C VAL A 112 -11.24 1.55 -4.63
N MET A 113 -10.77 0.31 -4.65
CA MET A 113 -10.69 -0.53 -5.86
C MET A 113 -12.07 -0.73 -6.51
N GLY A 114 -13.11 -0.99 -5.70
CA GLY A 114 -14.48 -1.17 -6.19
C GLY A 114 -15.09 0.09 -6.80
N LEU A 115 -14.59 1.27 -6.46
CA LEU A 115 -15.04 2.54 -7.02
C LEU A 115 -14.31 2.89 -8.35
N ALA A 116 -13.11 2.39 -8.55
CA ALA A 116 -12.29 2.68 -9.72
C ALA A 116 -12.98 2.42 -11.07
N PRO A 117 -13.73 1.32 -11.29
CA PRO A 117 -14.42 1.07 -12.56
C PRO A 117 -15.47 2.11 -12.96
N TYR A 118 -15.94 2.93 -12.02
CA TYR A 118 -16.91 4.00 -12.27
C TYR A 118 -16.23 5.33 -12.62
N GLY A 119 -14.92 5.38 -12.51
CA GLY A 119 -14.12 6.54 -12.88
C GLY A 119 -13.76 6.55 -14.36
N LYS A 120 -13.19 7.64 -14.78
CA LYS A 120 -12.63 7.86 -16.11
C LYS A 120 -11.37 8.72 -16.02
N GLU A 121 -10.60 8.74 -17.08
CA GLU A 121 -9.41 9.58 -17.17
C GLU A 121 -9.74 11.04 -16.94
N ASP A 122 -8.91 11.72 -16.15
CA ASP A 122 -9.02 13.13 -15.80
C ASP A 122 -7.61 13.72 -15.76
N GLU A 123 -7.30 14.57 -16.73
CA GLU A 123 -5.97 15.17 -16.90
C GLU A 123 -5.55 16.08 -15.73
N ASN A 124 -6.51 16.52 -14.93
CA ASN A 124 -6.23 17.33 -13.74
C ASN A 124 -5.66 16.48 -12.59
N ILE A 125 -5.82 15.16 -12.63
CA ILE A 125 -5.32 14.26 -11.59
C ILE A 125 -3.87 13.89 -11.90
N LYS A 126 -2.96 14.31 -11.03
CA LYS A 126 -1.53 13.98 -11.14
C LYS A 126 -1.29 12.48 -10.98
N PRO A 127 -0.25 11.93 -11.63
CA PRO A 127 0.08 10.52 -11.53
C PRO A 127 0.50 10.15 -10.10
N PHE A 128 0.00 8.99 -9.64
CA PHE A 128 0.37 8.40 -8.35
C PHE A 128 1.70 7.66 -8.41
N VAL A 129 2.15 7.29 -9.62
CA VAL A 129 3.45 6.69 -9.86
C VAL A 129 4.28 7.63 -10.70
N LEU A 130 5.54 7.82 -10.31
CA LEU A 130 6.52 8.61 -11.03
C LEU A 130 7.17 7.76 -12.14
N ASP A 131 7.84 8.40 -13.08
CA ASP A 131 8.54 7.73 -14.20
C ASP A 131 9.58 6.70 -13.75
N ASN A 132 10.09 6.82 -12.53
CA ASN A 132 11.02 5.87 -11.93
C ASN A 132 10.34 4.69 -11.21
N GLY A 133 9.02 4.55 -11.32
CA GLY A 133 8.22 3.50 -10.69
C GLY A 133 7.93 3.70 -9.20
N MET A 134 8.35 4.80 -8.60
CA MET A 134 8.10 5.10 -7.20
C MET A 134 6.73 5.76 -7.01
N VAL A 135 6.08 5.47 -5.88
CA VAL A 135 4.87 6.20 -5.51
C VAL A 135 5.16 7.69 -5.35
N ASN A 136 4.33 8.52 -5.94
CA ASN A 136 4.43 9.98 -5.84
C ASN A 136 3.98 10.45 -4.46
N SER A 137 4.84 10.30 -3.49
CA SER A 137 4.55 10.63 -2.08
C SER A 137 4.26 12.11 -1.85
N LYS A 138 4.59 13.00 -2.81
CA LYS A 138 4.23 14.42 -2.76
C LYS A 138 2.73 14.70 -2.86
N LEU A 139 1.96 13.70 -3.31
CA LEU A 139 0.50 13.79 -3.33
C LEU A 139 -0.13 13.51 -1.97
N PHE A 140 0.68 13.03 -1.02
CA PHE A 140 0.23 12.62 0.31
C PHE A 140 0.89 13.50 1.36
N TYR A 141 0.10 14.02 2.28
CA TYR A 141 0.60 14.73 3.45
C TYR A 141 -0.12 14.23 4.70
N ARG A 142 0.52 14.39 5.82
CA ARG A 142 -0.03 14.00 7.10
C ARG A 142 -0.77 15.17 7.72
N THR A 143 -2.00 14.93 8.17
CA THR A 143 -2.73 15.89 9.00
C THR A 143 -2.36 15.76 10.45
N GLU A 144 -2.74 16.75 11.26
CA GLU A 144 -2.49 16.78 12.71
C GLU A 144 -3.12 15.59 13.44
N ASP A 145 -4.21 15.03 12.92
CA ASP A 145 -4.89 13.83 13.44
C ASP A 145 -4.23 12.51 13.00
N GLY A 146 -3.13 12.58 12.23
CA GLY A 146 -2.30 11.43 11.90
C GLY A 146 -2.68 10.66 10.63
N ALA A 147 -3.72 11.07 9.92
CA ALA A 147 -4.07 10.46 8.64
C ALA A 147 -3.18 10.96 7.50
N ASN A 148 -2.96 10.12 6.48
CA ASN A 148 -2.25 10.50 5.27
C ASN A 148 -3.25 10.83 4.17
N PHE A 149 -3.10 11.97 3.50
CA PHE A 149 -4.08 12.46 2.54
C PHE A 149 -3.48 12.83 1.21
N ILE A 150 -4.40 12.96 0.23
CA ILE A 150 -4.13 13.57 -1.06
C ILE A 150 -4.33 15.09 -0.94
N PRO A 151 -3.54 15.92 -1.64
CA PRO A 151 -3.79 17.36 -1.72
C PRO A 151 -5.17 17.66 -2.29
N TYR A 152 -5.87 18.57 -1.67
CA TYR A 152 -7.29 18.84 -1.85
C TYR A 152 -7.71 19.52 -3.13
N ASP A 153 -6.80 19.90 -3.98
CA ASP A 153 -7.16 20.54 -5.26
C ASP A 153 -8.13 19.69 -6.11
N TYR A 154 -8.31 18.42 -5.73
CA TYR A 154 -9.12 17.46 -6.46
C TYR A 154 -10.44 17.09 -5.78
N LEU A 155 -10.60 17.38 -4.48
CA LEU A 155 -11.74 16.86 -3.74
C LEU A 155 -12.56 17.97 -3.12
N PRO A 156 -13.89 17.84 -3.13
CA PRO A 156 -14.77 18.81 -2.51
C PRO A 156 -14.63 18.77 -0.98
N GLU A 157 -14.82 19.91 -0.32
CA GLU A 157 -14.81 20.03 1.14
C GLU A 157 -15.81 19.10 1.86
N LYS A 158 -16.87 18.68 1.15
CA LYS A 158 -17.87 17.73 1.65
C LYS A 158 -18.22 16.74 0.58
N TRP A 159 -17.99 15.46 0.88
CA TRP A 159 -18.42 14.34 0.06
C TRP A 159 -19.33 13.41 0.84
N ASP A 160 -20.50 13.10 0.24
CA ASP A 160 -21.41 12.07 0.75
C ASP A 160 -21.46 10.90 -0.23
N TYR A 161 -20.85 9.77 0.14
CA TYR A 161 -20.79 8.55 -0.65
C TYR A 161 -22.18 7.95 -0.96
N ARG A 162 -23.24 8.41 -0.30
CA ARG A 162 -24.62 7.96 -0.50
C ARG A 162 -25.32 8.63 -1.68
N VAL A 163 -24.74 9.71 -2.19
CA VAL A 163 -25.31 10.50 -3.29
C VAL A 163 -24.34 10.50 -4.45
N TRP A 164 -24.77 9.98 -5.61
CA TRP A 164 -23.97 10.06 -6.83
C TRP A 164 -24.17 11.42 -7.49
N ASP A 165 -23.22 12.28 -7.34
CA ASP A 165 -23.15 13.61 -7.91
C ASP A 165 -21.83 13.86 -8.66
N ASN A 166 -21.59 15.10 -9.08
CA ASN A 166 -20.32 15.45 -9.73
C ASN A 166 -19.10 15.24 -8.83
N ASN A 167 -19.27 15.33 -7.51
CA ASN A 167 -18.19 15.09 -6.55
C ASN A 167 -17.85 13.60 -6.48
N THR A 168 -18.86 12.75 -6.49
CA THR A 168 -18.68 11.28 -6.56
C THR A 168 -17.98 10.89 -7.86
N GLN A 169 -18.29 11.54 -8.99
CA GLN A 169 -17.58 11.29 -10.24
C GLN A 169 -16.10 11.69 -10.15
N LYS A 170 -15.77 12.83 -9.55
CA LYS A 170 -14.38 13.23 -9.33
C LYS A 170 -13.62 12.23 -8.47
N ILE A 171 -14.26 11.73 -7.42
CA ILE A 171 -13.69 10.70 -6.55
C ILE A 171 -13.49 9.38 -7.32
N ALA A 172 -14.47 8.96 -8.11
CA ALA A 172 -14.35 7.80 -8.97
C ALA A 172 -13.17 7.96 -9.97
N ASN A 173 -13.01 9.15 -10.57
CA ASN A 173 -11.87 9.45 -11.44
C ASN A 173 -10.53 9.37 -10.69
N LEU A 174 -10.47 9.84 -9.45
CA LEU A 174 -9.30 9.73 -8.60
C LEU A 174 -8.93 8.26 -8.31
N THR A 175 -9.94 7.45 -7.94
CA THR A 175 -9.72 6.03 -7.69
C THR A 175 -9.37 5.25 -8.96
N TYR A 176 -9.95 5.62 -10.10
CA TYR A 176 -9.58 5.09 -11.41
C TYR A 176 -8.12 5.38 -11.73
N ARG A 177 -7.66 6.63 -11.56
CA ARG A 177 -6.28 7.02 -11.79
C ARG A 177 -5.32 6.24 -10.88
N LEU A 178 -5.66 6.13 -9.59
CA LEU A 178 -4.87 5.34 -8.64
C LEU A 178 -4.73 3.89 -9.09
N GLN A 179 -5.84 3.24 -9.43
CA GLN A 179 -5.85 1.85 -9.90
C GLN A 179 -5.03 1.68 -11.17
N LYS A 180 -5.23 2.54 -12.16
CA LYS A 180 -4.52 2.49 -13.43
C LYS A 180 -3.00 2.67 -13.30
N ASP A 181 -2.57 3.54 -12.40
CA ASP A 181 -1.15 3.80 -12.20
C ASP A 181 -0.44 2.65 -11.46
N PHE A 182 -1.19 1.79 -10.74
CA PHE A 182 -0.64 0.66 -10.00
C PHE A 182 -0.83 -0.71 -10.70
N GLU A 183 -1.54 -0.77 -11.82
CA GLU A 183 -1.64 -1.95 -12.69
C GLU A 183 -0.43 -2.06 -13.63
#